data_12773705950b86922661c30d6a18518c
#
_entry.id   12773705950b86922661c30d6a18518c
#
_cell.length_a   1.000
_cell.length_b   1.000
_cell.length_c   1.000
_cell.angle_alpha   90.00
_cell.angle_beta   90.00
_cell.angle_gamma   90.00
#
_symmetry.space_group_name_H-M   'P 1'
#
loop_
_entity.id
_entity.type
_entity.pdbx_description
1 polymer ?
#
loop_
_entity_poly.entity_id
_entity_poly.type
_entity_poly.pdbx_seq_one_letter_code
_entity_poly.pdbx_strand_id
1 'polypeptide(L)'
;EVISLAYNIYKSFGIENIKVSINSLGNPEERQAYNEALVKHFEPRINEFCEDCNNRLYKNPMRILDCKVDAEHELIKNAPKLLEYLGEESKQYFAEVLRHLDALGVKYEVDHNLVRGLDYYTHTAFEIMIDNPEVELKTLCGGYNGLIKLLDGPEDKKGIGFALSIERLLLALESENIELPIDDTIDAFVVAMGEKAGDAGVKLTNDFRLAGYKVQSDYFDKKMKAQ
;
A
#
# COMPACT_ATOMS: atom_id res chain seq x y z
N GLU A 1 -9.91 11.18 -4.85
CA GLU A 1 -10.84 10.07 -4.56
C GLU A 1 -10.08 8.81 -4.12
N VAL A 2 -9.13 8.26 -4.91
CA VAL A 2 -8.43 6.99 -4.60
C VAL A 2 -7.68 7.05 -3.27
N ILE A 3 -6.97 8.14 -2.99
CA ILE A 3 -6.26 8.34 -1.71
C ILE A 3 -7.25 8.39 -0.54
N SER A 4 -8.33 9.15 -0.68
CA SER A 4 -9.35 9.24 0.38
C SER A 4 -10.08 7.92 0.60
N LEU A 5 -10.30 7.13 -0.47
CA LEU A 5 -10.85 5.78 -0.34
C LEU A 5 -9.93 4.90 0.52
N ALA A 6 -8.64 4.84 0.17
CA ALA A 6 -7.66 4.07 0.93
C ALA A 6 -7.56 4.54 2.39
N TYR A 7 -7.52 5.86 2.62
CA TYR A 7 -7.51 6.47 3.95
C TYR A 7 -8.76 6.09 4.76
N ASN A 8 -9.95 6.20 4.16
CA ASN A 8 -11.21 5.91 4.82
C ASN A 8 -11.41 4.42 5.12
N ILE A 9 -10.80 3.52 4.35
CA ILE A 9 -10.80 2.09 4.70
C ILE A 9 -10.19 1.90 6.09
N TYR A 10 -8.99 2.44 6.35
CA TYR A 10 -8.37 2.32 7.67
C TYR A 10 -9.16 3.03 8.77
N LYS A 11 -9.70 4.23 8.48
CA LYS A 11 -10.55 4.97 9.42
C LYS A 11 -11.82 4.21 9.78
N SER A 12 -12.41 3.45 8.83
CA SER A 12 -13.61 2.66 9.08
C SER A 12 -13.39 1.49 10.04
N PHE A 13 -12.14 1.03 10.18
CA PHE A 13 -11.75 0.06 11.19
C PHE A 13 -11.41 0.69 12.57
N GLY A 14 -11.49 2.01 12.68
CA GLY A 14 -11.16 2.72 13.93
C GLY A 14 -9.70 3.09 14.09
N ILE A 15 -8.84 2.86 13.08
CA ILE A 15 -7.42 3.25 13.16
C ILE A 15 -7.33 4.75 12.97
N GLU A 16 -6.92 5.46 14.04
CA GLU A 16 -6.87 6.93 14.08
C GLU A 16 -5.48 7.49 13.75
N ASN A 17 -4.42 6.76 14.12
CA ASN A 17 -3.03 7.21 14.00
C ASN A 17 -2.43 6.89 12.63
N ILE A 18 -3.08 7.37 11.57
CA ILE A 18 -2.62 7.23 10.19
C ILE A 18 -2.36 8.58 9.54
N LYS A 19 -1.36 8.60 8.67
CA LYS A 19 -1.06 9.74 7.81
C LYS A 19 -0.79 9.27 6.37
N VAL A 20 -1.01 10.16 5.42
CA VAL A 20 -0.63 9.95 4.03
C VAL A 20 0.70 10.63 3.78
N SER A 21 1.72 9.85 3.40
CA SER A 21 2.94 10.38 2.80
C SER A 21 2.70 10.50 1.29
N ILE A 22 2.92 11.67 0.71
CA ILE A 22 2.60 11.96 -0.69
C ILE A 22 3.73 12.71 -1.38
N ASN A 23 3.96 12.39 -2.64
CA ASN A 23 4.91 13.10 -3.50
C ASN A 23 4.40 13.17 -4.94
N SER A 24 4.98 14.07 -5.74
CA SER A 24 4.83 14.03 -7.18
C SER A 24 6.11 13.50 -7.82
N LEU A 25 5.98 12.50 -8.68
CA LEU A 25 7.08 11.95 -9.47
C LEU A 25 7.23 12.62 -10.83
N GLY A 26 6.40 13.62 -11.11
CA GLY A 26 6.39 14.35 -12.38
C GLY A 26 6.06 13.46 -13.57
N ASN A 27 6.24 14.04 -14.76
CA ASN A 27 6.20 13.32 -16.03
C ASN A 27 7.59 12.70 -16.35
N PRO A 28 7.73 11.89 -17.39
CA PRO A 28 9.00 11.25 -17.76
C PRO A 28 10.15 12.23 -18.04
N GLU A 29 9.86 13.38 -18.64
CA GLU A 29 10.87 14.39 -19.01
C GLU A 29 11.40 15.11 -17.76
N GLU A 30 10.52 15.53 -16.87
CA GLU A 30 10.85 16.12 -15.57
C GLU A 30 11.69 15.17 -14.72
N ARG A 31 11.32 13.90 -14.74
CA ARG A 31 12.04 12.84 -14.04
C ARG A 31 13.42 12.59 -14.59
N GLN A 32 13.62 12.70 -15.92
CA GLN A 32 14.93 12.58 -16.53
C GLN A 32 15.85 13.70 -16.04
N ALA A 33 15.40 14.95 -16.08
CA ALA A 33 16.17 16.09 -15.59
C ALA A 33 16.56 15.93 -14.10
N TYR A 34 15.63 15.43 -13.30
CA TYR A 34 15.87 15.15 -11.90
C TYR A 34 16.89 14.02 -11.68
N ASN A 35 16.80 12.93 -12.44
CA ASN A 35 17.76 11.84 -12.39
C ASN A 35 19.19 12.31 -12.71
N GLU A 36 19.35 13.17 -13.69
CA GLU A 36 20.64 13.78 -14.04
C GLU A 36 21.20 14.63 -12.89
N ALA A 37 20.33 15.35 -12.18
CA ALA A 37 20.72 16.13 -11.01
C ALA A 37 21.12 15.22 -9.83
N LEU A 38 20.39 14.12 -9.60
CA LEU A 38 20.74 13.13 -8.58
C LEU A 38 22.07 12.46 -8.87
N VAL A 39 22.32 12.07 -10.13
CA VAL A 39 23.63 11.50 -10.51
C VAL A 39 24.75 12.46 -10.16
N LYS A 40 24.66 13.74 -10.59
CA LYS A 40 25.66 14.77 -10.28
C LYS A 40 25.85 14.98 -8.78
N HIS A 41 24.76 14.83 -8.00
CA HIS A 41 24.81 15.01 -6.55
C HIS A 41 25.49 13.84 -5.82
N PHE A 42 25.22 12.60 -6.21
CA PHE A 42 25.73 11.43 -5.52
C PHE A 42 27.08 10.93 -6.06
N GLU A 43 27.35 11.07 -7.38
CA GLU A 43 28.53 10.53 -8.04
C GLU A 43 29.87 10.88 -7.36
N PRO A 44 30.12 12.12 -6.85
CA PRO A 44 31.42 12.46 -6.26
C PRO A 44 31.74 11.67 -4.99
N ARG A 45 30.73 11.14 -4.30
CA ARG A 45 30.90 10.45 -3.02
C ARG A 45 30.12 9.11 -2.99
N ILE A 46 29.82 8.53 -4.14
CA ILE A 46 29.03 7.29 -4.22
C ILE A 46 29.72 6.09 -3.56
N ASN A 47 31.05 6.13 -3.46
CA ASN A 47 31.85 5.13 -2.77
C ASN A 47 31.61 5.07 -1.26
N GLU A 48 30.95 6.06 -0.66
CA GLU A 48 30.56 6.08 0.75
C GLU A 48 29.25 5.33 1.00
N PHE A 49 28.54 4.94 -0.07
CA PHE A 49 27.25 4.29 -0.01
C PHE A 49 27.34 2.77 -0.14
N CYS A 50 26.29 2.08 0.27
CA CYS A 50 26.20 0.62 0.13
C CYS A 50 26.28 0.17 -1.33
N GLU A 51 26.57 -1.11 -1.55
CA GLU A 51 26.71 -1.71 -2.87
C GLU A 51 25.46 -1.51 -3.74
N ASP A 52 24.27 -1.64 -3.15
CA ASP A 52 23.00 -1.41 -3.84
C ASP A 52 22.88 0.02 -4.37
N CYS A 53 23.27 1.03 -3.59
CA CYS A 53 23.24 2.42 -4.00
C CYS A 53 24.26 2.70 -5.13
N ASN A 54 25.45 2.11 -5.06
CA ASN A 54 26.43 2.16 -6.13
C ASN A 54 25.84 1.60 -7.45
N ASN A 55 25.15 0.46 -7.38
CA ASN A 55 24.51 -0.16 -8.54
C ASN A 55 23.30 0.64 -9.08
N ARG A 56 22.64 1.42 -8.23
CA ARG A 56 21.47 2.23 -8.58
C ARG A 56 21.82 3.56 -9.24
N LEU A 57 23.01 4.10 -9.02
CA LEU A 57 23.39 5.45 -9.43
C LEU A 57 23.04 5.76 -10.89
N TYR A 58 23.38 4.89 -11.81
CA TYR A 58 23.13 5.10 -13.24
C TYR A 58 21.91 4.36 -13.79
N LYS A 59 21.32 3.45 -13.00
CA LYS A 59 20.12 2.70 -13.40
C LYS A 59 18.84 3.37 -12.96
N ASN A 60 18.79 3.77 -11.69
CA ASN A 60 17.65 4.45 -11.09
C ASN A 60 18.11 5.22 -9.83
N PRO A 61 18.71 6.41 -9.99
CA PRO A 61 19.29 7.18 -8.90
C PRO A 61 18.26 7.60 -7.85
N MET A 62 16.99 7.73 -8.21
CA MET A 62 15.91 8.01 -7.26
C MET A 62 15.83 6.95 -6.15
N ARG A 63 16.15 5.69 -6.45
CA ARG A 63 16.15 4.59 -5.46
C ARG A 63 17.23 4.71 -4.39
N ILE A 64 18.19 5.62 -4.54
CA ILE A 64 19.17 5.93 -3.48
C ILE A 64 18.46 6.66 -2.34
N LEU A 65 17.47 7.50 -2.63
CA LEU A 65 16.69 8.25 -1.63
C LEU A 65 15.88 7.33 -0.69
N ASP A 66 15.50 6.14 -1.16
CA ASP A 66 14.75 5.13 -0.40
C ASP A 66 15.68 4.04 0.19
N CYS A 67 16.97 4.31 0.32
CA CYS A 67 17.91 3.34 0.87
C CYS A 67 17.79 3.26 2.38
N LYS A 68 17.47 2.07 2.91
CA LYS A 68 17.39 1.87 4.36
C LYS A 68 18.74 1.82 5.05
N VAL A 69 19.80 1.42 4.34
CA VAL A 69 21.16 1.31 4.87
C VAL A 69 21.77 2.71 5.03
N ASP A 70 21.61 3.54 3.99
CA ASP A 70 22.25 4.86 3.91
C ASP A 70 21.28 6.00 4.27
N ALA A 71 20.10 5.72 4.83
CA ALA A 71 19.02 6.69 5.07
C ALA A 71 19.51 7.95 5.85
N GLU A 72 20.47 7.77 6.76
CA GLU A 72 21.00 8.84 7.57
C GLU A 72 22.15 9.63 6.92
N HIS A 73 22.59 9.22 5.72
CA HIS A 73 23.69 9.88 5.02
C HIS A 73 23.33 11.31 4.65
N GLU A 74 24.25 12.26 4.88
CA GLU A 74 24.01 13.68 4.66
C GLU A 74 23.62 14.04 3.21
N LEU A 75 24.17 13.32 2.22
CA LEU A 75 23.81 13.53 0.81
C LEU A 75 22.36 13.12 0.51
N ILE A 76 21.78 12.14 1.21
CA ILE A 76 20.35 11.82 1.08
C ILE A 76 19.52 12.95 1.69
N LYS A 77 19.88 13.42 2.88
CA LYS A 77 19.17 14.53 3.56
C LYS A 77 19.20 15.85 2.77
N ASN A 78 20.29 16.08 2.05
CA ASN A 78 20.51 17.30 1.24
C ASN A 78 20.31 17.08 -0.27
N ALA A 79 19.68 15.96 -0.67
CA ALA A 79 19.44 15.68 -2.07
C ALA A 79 18.51 16.72 -2.72
N PRO A 80 18.68 17.03 -4.00
CA PRO A 80 17.75 17.84 -4.76
C PRO A 80 16.32 17.32 -4.60
N LYS A 81 15.34 18.21 -4.54
CA LYS A 81 13.92 17.83 -4.39
C LYS A 81 13.24 17.79 -5.75
N LEU A 82 12.57 16.67 -6.05
CA LEU A 82 11.91 16.51 -7.34
C LEU A 82 10.91 17.64 -7.66
N LEU A 83 10.22 18.17 -6.65
CA LEU A 83 9.26 19.26 -6.83
C LEU A 83 9.88 20.54 -7.43
N GLU A 84 11.20 20.73 -7.31
CA GLU A 84 11.92 21.86 -7.92
C GLU A 84 12.13 21.68 -9.44
N TYR A 85 12.03 20.44 -9.92
CA TYR A 85 12.18 20.05 -11.33
C TYR A 85 10.86 19.91 -12.09
N LEU A 86 9.74 20.04 -11.38
CA LEU A 86 8.42 19.98 -12.01
C LEU A 86 8.16 21.21 -12.87
N GLY A 87 7.59 21.01 -14.05
CA GLY A 87 7.01 22.06 -14.85
C GLY A 87 5.72 22.62 -14.26
N GLU A 88 5.22 23.72 -14.77
CA GLU A 88 4.05 24.42 -14.25
C GLU A 88 2.79 23.54 -14.25
N GLU A 89 2.59 22.71 -15.28
CA GLU A 89 1.45 21.81 -15.38
C GLU A 89 1.47 20.76 -14.22
N SER A 90 2.62 20.11 -14.00
CA SER A 90 2.79 19.13 -12.93
C SER A 90 2.68 19.75 -11.54
N LYS A 91 3.16 20.97 -11.36
CA LYS A 91 3.00 21.73 -10.10
C LYS A 91 1.54 22.05 -9.82
N GLN A 92 0.82 22.55 -10.83
CA GLN A 92 -0.61 22.87 -10.70
C GLN A 92 -1.43 21.59 -10.40
N TYR A 93 -1.15 20.50 -11.12
CA TYR A 93 -1.80 19.22 -10.88
C TYR A 93 -1.58 18.73 -9.44
N PHE A 94 -0.33 18.77 -8.95
CA PHE A 94 -0.02 18.35 -7.59
C PHE A 94 -0.67 19.27 -6.54
N ALA A 95 -0.64 20.57 -6.74
CA ALA A 95 -1.30 21.53 -5.87
C ALA A 95 -2.83 21.29 -5.81
N GLU A 96 -3.45 20.92 -6.92
CA GLU A 96 -4.87 20.58 -6.95
C GLU A 96 -5.18 19.30 -6.19
N VAL A 97 -4.32 18.27 -6.28
CA VAL A 97 -4.43 17.05 -5.47
C VAL A 97 -4.40 17.40 -3.98
N LEU A 98 -3.42 18.19 -3.54
CA LEU A 98 -3.30 18.60 -2.13
C LEU A 98 -4.51 19.40 -1.67
N ARG A 99 -5.00 20.36 -2.47
CA ARG A 99 -6.21 21.13 -2.19
C ARG A 99 -7.44 20.24 -2.00
N HIS A 100 -7.57 19.17 -2.79
CA HIS A 100 -8.66 18.22 -2.63
C HIS A 100 -8.51 17.37 -1.35
N LEU A 101 -7.29 16.99 -0.97
CA LEU A 101 -7.05 16.28 0.29
C LEU A 101 -7.40 17.17 1.49
N ASP A 102 -7.02 18.46 1.45
CA ASP A 102 -7.40 19.45 2.47
C ASP A 102 -8.93 19.57 2.60
N ALA A 103 -9.63 19.68 1.46
CA ALA A 103 -11.08 19.76 1.43
C ALA A 103 -11.78 18.50 1.98
N LEU A 104 -11.14 17.34 1.89
CA LEU A 104 -11.62 16.06 2.41
C LEU A 104 -11.18 15.82 3.86
N GLY A 105 -10.38 16.69 4.46
CA GLY A 105 -9.83 16.54 5.81
C GLY A 105 -8.86 15.37 5.95
N VAL A 106 -8.24 14.94 4.85
CA VAL A 106 -7.22 13.87 4.87
C VAL A 106 -5.91 14.43 5.37
N LYS A 107 -5.37 13.86 6.43
CA LYS A 107 -4.05 14.25 6.97
C LYS A 107 -2.95 13.71 6.06
N TYR A 108 -2.08 14.59 5.58
CA TYR A 108 -0.94 14.20 4.75
C TYR A 108 0.33 14.98 5.09
N GLU A 109 1.47 14.44 4.68
CA GLU A 109 2.74 15.17 4.61
C GLU A 109 3.36 14.99 3.22
N VAL A 110 4.00 16.04 2.71
CA VAL A 110 4.76 15.96 1.46
C VAL A 110 6.15 15.40 1.79
N ASP A 111 6.39 14.18 1.32
CA ASP A 111 7.66 13.48 1.53
C ASP A 111 8.48 13.47 0.25
N HIS A 112 9.51 14.30 0.20
CA HIS A 112 10.39 14.44 -0.97
C HIS A 112 11.21 13.18 -1.25
N ASN A 113 11.37 12.29 -0.27
CA ASN A 113 12.09 11.03 -0.41
C ASN A 113 11.17 9.87 -0.79
N LEU A 114 9.85 10.11 -0.83
CA LEU A 114 8.91 9.09 -1.29
C LEU A 114 9.09 8.88 -2.78
N VAL A 115 9.80 7.81 -3.12
CA VAL A 115 10.04 7.33 -4.47
C VAL A 115 9.55 5.88 -4.58
N ARG A 116 9.23 5.43 -5.79
CA ARG A 116 8.74 4.07 -6.01
C ARG A 116 9.69 3.30 -6.91
N GLY A 117 9.73 1.99 -6.69
CA GLY A 117 10.70 1.11 -7.33
C GLY A 117 10.40 0.71 -8.77
N LEU A 118 9.30 1.16 -9.34
CA LEU A 118 8.85 0.75 -10.67
C LEU A 118 8.69 1.97 -11.58
N ASP A 119 9.11 1.86 -12.82
CA ASP A 119 9.24 2.97 -13.77
C ASP A 119 7.90 3.49 -14.29
N TYR A 120 6.82 2.74 -14.12
CA TYR A 120 5.48 3.14 -14.55
C TYR A 120 4.80 4.18 -13.66
N TYR A 121 5.37 4.49 -12.48
CA TYR A 121 4.85 5.55 -11.63
C TYR A 121 5.06 6.91 -12.28
N THR A 122 4.00 7.70 -12.35
CA THR A 122 4.03 9.09 -12.83
C THR A 122 3.16 9.96 -11.94
N HIS A 123 3.43 11.25 -11.90
CA HIS A 123 2.69 12.23 -11.11
C HIS A 123 2.57 11.84 -9.64
N THR A 124 1.36 11.62 -9.14
CA THR A 124 1.14 11.40 -7.71
C THR A 124 1.52 9.98 -7.27
N ALA A 125 2.42 9.88 -6.30
CA ALA A 125 2.68 8.68 -5.53
C ALA A 125 2.31 8.94 -4.07
N PHE A 126 1.77 7.93 -3.39
CA PHE A 126 1.41 8.04 -1.99
C PHE A 126 1.62 6.73 -1.24
N GLU A 127 1.81 6.84 0.06
CA GLU A 127 1.76 5.75 1.01
C GLU A 127 0.88 6.14 2.20
N ILE A 128 0.09 5.21 2.70
CA ILE A 128 -0.60 5.37 3.98
C ILE A 128 0.23 4.66 5.03
N MET A 129 0.58 5.38 6.07
CA MET A 129 1.46 4.92 7.13
C MET A 129 0.73 5.00 8.46
N ILE A 130 0.98 4.01 9.33
CA ILE A 130 0.59 4.12 10.73
C ILE A 130 1.64 4.96 11.47
N ASP A 131 1.18 5.95 12.22
CA ASP A 131 2.03 6.81 13.04
C ASP A 131 2.13 6.28 14.48
N ASN A 132 2.53 5.02 14.59
CA ASN A 132 2.76 4.35 15.87
C ASN A 132 4.23 3.88 15.93
N PRO A 133 5.05 4.39 16.88
CA PRO A 133 6.45 4.02 17.00
C PRO A 133 6.67 2.53 17.35
N GLU A 134 5.68 1.86 17.93
CA GLU A 134 5.75 0.45 18.30
C GLU A 134 5.53 -0.49 17.11
N VAL A 135 5.03 0.02 15.99
CA VAL A 135 4.79 -0.78 14.78
C VAL A 135 6.01 -0.73 13.87
N GLU A 136 6.68 -1.87 13.70
CA GLU A 136 7.88 -1.99 12.86
C GLU A 136 7.57 -1.76 11.37
N LEU A 137 6.42 -2.25 10.88
CA LEU A 137 6.00 -2.15 9.48
C LEU A 137 4.98 -1.02 9.30
N LYS A 138 5.47 0.22 9.19
CA LYS A 138 4.63 1.42 9.17
C LYS A 138 3.77 1.59 7.92
N THR A 139 4.27 1.21 6.73
CA THR A 139 3.52 1.37 5.46
C THR A 139 2.38 0.37 5.36
N LEU A 140 1.15 0.86 5.33
CA LEU A 140 -0.06 0.05 5.23
C LEU A 140 -0.47 -0.19 3.77
N CYS A 141 -0.40 0.86 2.94
CA CYS A 141 -0.68 0.75 1.51
C CYS A 141 0.10 1.78 0.70
N GLY A 142 0.15 1.59 -0.62
CA GLY A 142 0.76 2.53 -1.54
C GLY A 142 0.07 2.53 -2.89
N GLY A 143 0.10 3.67 -3.57
CA GLY A 143 -0.58 3.89 -4.84
C GLY A 143 0.30 4.51 -5.91
N TYR A 144 -0.20 4.49 -7.15
CA TYR A 144 0.51 4.86 -8.37
C TYR A 144 -0.41 5.42 -9.44
N ASN A 145 0.19 6.03 -10.46
CA ASN A 145 -0.46 6.46 -11.69
C ASN A 145 0.44 6.04 -12.89
N GLY A 146 -0.13 5.85 -14.08
CA GLY A 146 0.64 5.64 -15.33
C GLY A 146 0.84 4.19 -15.78
N LEU A 147 0.18 3.20 -15.17
CA LEU A 147 0.33 1.77 -15.51
C LEU A 147 -0.16 1.40 -16.91
N ILE A 148 -1.20 2.08 -17.42
CA ILE A 148 -1.88 1.69 -18.69
C ILE A 148 -0.91 1.73 -19.87
N LYS A 149 -0.06 2.76 -19.97
CA LYS A 149 0.95 2.88 -21.02
C LYS A 149 1.96 1.73 -21.00
N LEU A 150 2.37 1.29 -19.82
CA LEU A 150 3.31 0.18 -19.67
C LEU A 150 2.73 -1.16 -20.15
N LEU A 151 1.41 -1.30 -20.10
CA LEU A 151 0.69 -2.49 -20.55
C LEU A 151 0.27 -2.37 -22.03
N ASP A 152 0.96 -1.56 -22.82
CA ASP A 152 0.67 -1.29 -24.25
C ASP A 152 -0.75 -0.78 -24.49
N GLY A 153 -1.37 -0.16 -23.49
CA GLY A 153 -2.65 0.48 -23.61
C GLY A 153 -2.57 1.86 -24.27
N PRO A 154 -3.73 2.45 -24.63
CA PRO A 154 -3.76 3.79 -25.25
C PRO A 154 -3.09 4.85 -24.39
N GLU A 155 -2.28 5.72 -25.01
CA GLU A 155 -1.52 6.78 -24.30
C GLU A 155 -2.41 7.82 -23.61
N ASP A 156 -3.63 8.02 -24.11
CA ASP A 156 -4.61 8.95 -23.55
C ASP A 156 -5.30 8.41 -22.28
N LYS A 157 -5.13 7.12 -21.98
CA LYS A 157 -5.72 6.50 -20.80
C LYS A 157 -4.74 6.51 -19.64
N LYS A 158 -5.23 6.97 -18.50
CA LYS A 158 -4.50 7.00 -17.24
C LYS A 158 -5.11 5.98 -16.28
N GLY A 159 -4.26 5.30 -15.52
CA GLY A 159 -4.68 4.39 -14.47
C GLY A 159 -4.11 4.82 -13.14
N ILE A 160 -4.94 4.80 -12.11
CA ILE A 160 -4.51 5.00 -10.73
C ILE A 160 -5.10 3.90 -9.87
N GLY A 161 -4.34 3.44 -8.88
CA GLY A 161 -4.80 2.44 -7.96
C GLY A 161 -3.90 2.37 -6.73
N PHE A 162 -4.25 1.49 -5.81
CA PHE A 162 -3.44 1.18 -4.65
C PHE A 162 -3.58 -0.31 -4.29
N ALA A 163 -2.63 -0.79 -3.52
CA ALA A 163 -2.69 -2.09 -2.86
C ALA A 163 -2.49 -1.90 -1.36
N LEU A 164 -3.26 -2.60 -0.57
CA LEU A 164 -3.12 -2.66 0.88
C LEU A 164 -2.74 -4.07 1.33
N SER A 165 -1.95 -4.19 2.40
CA SER A 165 -1.65 -5.46 3.04
C SER A 165 -2.64 -5.70 4.17
N ILE A 166 -3.38 -6.82 4.08
CA ILE A 166 -4.30 -7.25 5.13
C ILE A 166 -3.53 -7.60 6.40
N GLU A 167 -2.36 -8.23 6.28
CA GLU A 167 -1.52 -8.58 7.41
C GLU A 167 -1.05 -7.34 8.18
N ARG A 168 -0.66 -6.29 7.46
CA ARG A 168 -0.27 -5.01 8.09
C ARG A 168 -1.47 -4.29 8.72
N LEU A 169 -2.66 -4.39 8.10
CA LEU A 169 -3.89 -3.90 8.71
C LEU A 169 -4.17 -4.61 10.04
N LEU A 170 -4.03 -5.94 10.09
CA LEU A 170 -4.23 -6.71 11.33
C LEU A 170 -3.21 -6.30 12.40
N LEU A 171 -1.93 -6.15 12.06
CA LEU A 171 -0.92 -5.63 12.99
C LEU A 171 -1.24 -4.23 13.50
N ALA A 172 -1.78 -3.35 12.63
CA ALA A 172 -2.21 -2.02 13.03
C ALA A 172 -3.38 -2.05 14.01
N LEU A 173 -4.38 -2.91 13.77
CA LEU A 173 -5.51 -3.12 14.68
C LEU A 173 -5.04 -3.63 16.05
N GLU A 174 -4.15 -4.62 16.05
CA GLU A 174 -3.56 -5.15 17.29
C GLU A 174 -2.80 -4.08 18.07
N SER A 175 -1.98 -3.26 17.39
CA SER A 175 -1.20 -2.20 18.03
C SER A 175 -2.05 -1.08 18.64
N GLU A 176 -3.25 -0.85 18.08
CA GLU A 176 -4.22 0.14 18.57
C GLU A 176 -5.23 -0.48 19.55
N ASN A 177 -5.08 -1.77 19.88
CA ASN A 177 -6.02 -2.56 20.71
C ASN A 177 -7.47 -2.51 20.18
N ILE A 178 -7.64 -2.53 18.87
CA ILE A 178 -8.95 -2.52 18.21
C ILE A 178 -9.40 -3.97 18.02
N GLU A 179 -10.47 -4.34 18.68
CA GLU A 179 -11.10 -5.65 18.50
C GLU A 179 -12.08 -5.60 17.33
N LEU A 180 -11.95 -6.56 16.42
CA LEU A 180 -12.93 -6.73 15.35
C LEU A 180 -14.18 -7.43 15.93
N PRO A 181 -15.39 -6.95 15.58
CA PRO A 181 -16.64 -7.58 16.00
C PRO A 181 -16.88 -8.89 15.22
N ILE A 182 -16.02 -9.88 15.46
CA ILE A 182 -16.13 -11.20 14.82
C ILE A 182 -17.18 -12.00 15.59
N ASP A 183 -18.25 -12.33 14.89
CA ASP A 183 -19.27 -13.23 15.42
C ASP A 183 -18.95 -14.65 14.96
N ASP A 184 -18.28 -15.41 15.83
CA ASP A 184 -17.90 -16.81 15.63
C ASP A 184 -19.03 -17.80 15.96
N THR A 185 -20.21 -17.31 16.31
CA THR A 185 -21.35 -18.17 16.59
C THR A 185 -21.80 -18.90 15.34
N ILE A 186 -22.17 -20.16 15.50
CA ILE A 186 -22.78 -20.99 14.46
C ILE A 186 -24.23 -21.30 14.83
N ASP A 187 -25.12 -21.28 13.83
CA ASP A 187 -26.53 -21.63 14.05
C ASP A 187 -26.74 -23.14 14.15
N ALA A 188 -25.93 -23.92 13.42
CA ALA A 188 -26.02 -25.36 13.42
C ALA A 188 -24.68 -26.04 13.10
N PHE A 189 -24.47 -27.21 13.70
CA PHE A 189 -23.38 -28.10 13.33
C PHE A 189 -23.96 -29.43 12.82
N VAL A 190 -23.63 -29.82 11.59
CA VAL A 190 -24.13 -31.05 10.98
C VAL A 190 -23.18 -32.20 11.29
N VAL A 191 -23.67 -33.16 12.07
CA VAL A 191 -22.95 -34.40 12.40
C VAL A 191 -23.41 -35.51 11.45
N ALA A 192 -22.51 -36.03 10.62
CA ALA A 192 -22.77 -37.12 9.71
C ALA A 192 -21.93 -38.34 10.14
N MET A 193 -22.57 -39.53 10.25
CA MET A 193 -21.89 -40.75 10.62
C MET A 193 -22.06 -41.85 9.59
N GLY A 194 -20.93 -42.32 9.07
CA GLY A 194 -20.87 -43.37 8.05
C GLY A 194 -21.17 -42.87 6.64
N GLU A 195 -20.75 -43.64 5.68
CA GLU A 195 -20.72 -43.26 4.27
C GLU A 195 -22.07 -42.75 3.69
N LYS A 196 -23.16 -43.45 4.03
CA LYS A 196 -24.51 -43.05 3.59
C LYS A 196 -25.01 -41.74 4.19
N ALA A 197 -24.57 -41.42 5.42
CA ALA A 197 -24.93 -40.15 6.06
C ALA A 197 -24.06 -38.98 5.57
N GLY A 198 -22.86 -39.24 5.04
CA GLY A 198 -21.95 -38.25 4.50
C GLY A 198 -22.60 -37.41 3.38
N ASP A 199 -23.16 -38.05 2.38
CA ASP A 199 -23.82 -37.34 1.25
C ASP A 199 -25.01 -36.50 1.74
N ALA A 200 -25.83 -37.07 2.65
CA ALA A 200 -26.96 -36.33 3.23
C ALA A 200 -26.48 -35.15 4.07
N GLY A 201 -25.38 -35.30 4.83
CA GLY A 201 -24.77 -34.27 5.64
C GLY A 201 -24.23 -33.09 4.78
N VAL A 202 -23.53 -33.41 3.69
CA VAL A 202 -23.03 -32.39 2.74
C VAL A 202 -24.20 -31.60 2.14
N LYS A 203 -25.23 -32.31 1.67
CA LYS A 203 -26.42 -31.67 1.11
C LYS A 203 -27.11 -30.77 2.15
N LEU A 204 -27.36 -31.28 3.35
CA LEU A 204 -28.03 -30.54 4.41
C LEU A 204 -27.24 -29.29 4.83
N THR A 205 -25.92 -29.42 4.96
CA THR A 205 -25.03 -28.29 5.26
C THR A 205 -25.15 -27.20 4.17
N ASN A 206 -25.15 -27.60 2.90
CA ASN A 206 -25.29 -26.67 1.80
C ASN A 206 -26.68 -26.00 1.76
N ASP A 207 -27.74 -26.76 1.96
CA ASP A 207 -29.12 -26.26 1.96
C ASP A 207 -29.33 -25.20 3.06
N PHE A 208 -28.81 -25.45 4.27
CA PHE A 208 -28.84 -24.47 5.35
C PHE A 208 -28.00 -23.20 5.04
N ARG A 209 -26.81 -23.35 4.46
CA ARG A 209 -25.99 -22.19 4.05
C ARG A 209 -26.69 -21.34 2.99
N LEU A 210 -27.36 -21.97 2.02
CA LEU A 210 -28.16 -21.27 1.03
C LEU A 210 -29.40 -20.56 1.64
N ALA A 211 -29.90 -21.07 2.73
CA ALA A 211 -30.96 -20.42 3.50
C ALA A 211 -30.47 -19.31 4.43
N GLY A 212 -29.15 -19.01 4.45
CA GLY A 212 -28.55 -17.89 5.21
C GLY A 212 -28.07 -18.28 6.62
N TYR A 213 -28.10 -19.55 7.00
CA TYR A 213 -27.62 -19.99 8.32
C TYR A 213 -26.08 -20.18 8.33
N LYS A 214 -25.44 -19.87 9.44
CA LYS A 214 -24.02 -20.16 9.72
C LYS A 214 -23.91 -21.63 10.15
N VAL A 215 -23.48 -22.50 9.23
CA VAL A 215 -23.45 -23.95 9.45
C VAL A 215 -22.07 -24.52 9.23
N GLN A 216 -21.63 -25.35 10.17
CA GLN A 216 -20.40 -26.13 10.08
C GLN A 216 -20.68 -27.62 10.05
N SER A 217 -19.72 -28.40 9.60
CA SER A 217 -19.71 -29.86 9.63
C SER A 217 -18.30 -30.37 9.88
N ASP A 218 -18.17 -31.62 10.32
CA ASP A 218 -16.85 -32.25 10.44
C ASP A 218 -16.30 -32.63 9.04
N TYR A 219 -15.02 -32.36 8.84
CA TYR A 219 -14.29 -32.69 7.62
C TYR A 219 -13.24 -33.80 7.83
N PHE A 220 -13.12 -34.33 9.04
CA PHE A 220 -12.06 -35.25 9.45
C PHE A 220 -12.55 -36.65 9.83
N ASP A 221 -13.80 -36.96 9.55
CA ASP A 221 -14.46 -38.23 9.88
C ASP A 221 -14.25 -38.64 11.37
N LYS A 222 -14.39 -37.67 12.26
CA LYS A 222 -14.25 -37.89 13.70
C LYS A 222 -15.42 -38.67 14.26
N LYS A 223 -15.19 -39.35 15.39
CA LYS A 223 -16.28 -39.99 16.15
C LYS A 223 -17.26 -38.93 16.67
N MET A 224 -18.55 -39.29 16.80
CA MET A 224 -19.64 -38.38 17.21
C MET A 224 -19.30 -37.49 18.43
N LYS A 225 -18.58 -38.06 19.44
CA LYS A 225 -18.18 -37.30 20.65
C LYS A 225 -17.08 -36.25 20.38
N ALA A 226 -16.43 -36.31 19.23
CA ALA A 226 -15.33 -35.40 18.83
C ALA A 226 -15.73 -34.44 17.70
N GLN A 227 -16.90 -34.65 17.12
CA GLN A 227 -17.57 -33.68 16.25
C GLN A 227 -18.38 -32.70 17.11
#